data_f578c9b0ec0b49247e3846a15133e31f
#
_entry.id   f578c9b0ec0b49247e3846a15133e31f
#
_cell.length_a   1.000
_cell.length_b   1.000
_cell.length_c   1.000
_cell.angle_alpha   90.00
_cell.angle_beta   90.00
_cell.angle_gamma   90.00
#
_symmetry.space_group_name_H-M   'P 1'
#
loop_
_entity.id
_entity.type
_entity.pdbx_description
1 polymer ?
#
loop_
_entity_poly.entity_id
_entity_poly.type
_entity_poly.pdbx_seq_one_letter_code
_entity_poly.pdbx_strand_id
1 'polypeptide(L)'
;MSSEIPTFGNIRFSGTLRPSQSAATSIILPQLERGEKRLHIVAPPGSGKTILGLYVWADLVRKPALVLSPNSAIQAQWTARTSLFNLDSKDKFISTDPKKPGLLTSLTYQSITMPRHGGEGFDEIALQLWTEKLIADGQADDYESAEAWQVSLKDSNPN
;
A
#
# COMPACT_ATOMS: atom_id res chain seq x y z
N MET A 1 -3.95 -5.61 29.69
CA MET A 1 -3.33 -6.66 28.84
C MET A 1 -2.22 -5.98 28.05
N SER A 2 -0.96 -6.22 28.43
CA SER A 2 0.18 -5.69 27.67
C SER A 2 0.19 -6.33 26.30
N SER A 3 -0.04 -5.55 25.26
CA SER A 3 0.17 -5.99 23.89
C SER A 3 1.68 -6.15 23.69
N GLU A 4 2.19 -7.37 23.86
CA GLU A 4 3.55 -7.68 23.45
C GLU A 4 3.72 -7.30 21.99
N ILE A 5 4.66 -6.40 21.73
CA ILE A 5 5.01 -6.02 20.35
C ILE A 5 5.58 -7.29 19.70
N PRO A 6 4.99 -7.79 18.60
CA PRO A 6 5.49 -8.99 17.94
C PRO A 6 6.95 -8.76 17.50
N THR A 7 7.81 -9.72 17.75
CA THR A 7 9.21 -9.69 17.34
C THR A 7 9.43 -10.51 16.08
N PHE A 8 10.48 -10.22 15.32
CA PHE A 8 10.80 -11.00 14.11
C PHE A 8 11.13 -12.47 14.41
N GLY A 9 11.58 -12.80 15.64
CA GLY A 9 11.84 -14.18 16.06
C GLY A 9 12.38 -15.06 14.95
N ASN A 10 11.66 -16.13 14.62
CA ASN A 10 11.99 -17.10 13.59
C ASN A 10 11.47 -16.76 12.19
N ILE A 11 10.97 -15.53 11.97
CA ILE A 11 10.54 -15.12 10.63
C ILE A 11 11.75 -15.14 9.70
N ARG A 12 11.75 -16.07 8.76
CA ARG A 12 12.79 -16.30 7.75
C ARG A 12 12.18 -16.89 6.50
N PHE A 13 12.76 -16.57 5.37
CA PHE A 13 12.35 -17.19 4.13
C PHE A 13 12.72 -18.69 4.11
N SER A 14 11.75 -19.55 3.90
CA SER A 14 11.91 -21.00 3.86
C SER A 14 12.02 -21.58 2.44
N GLY A 15 11.89 -20.73 1.42
CA GLY A 15 11.94 -21.13 0.02
C GLY A 15 13.34 -20.98 -0.59
N THR A 16 13.38 -21.12 -1.93
CA THR A 16 14.58 -20.86 -2.72
C THR A 16 14.37 -19.63 -3.61
N LEU A 17 15.26 -18.67 -3.54
CA LEU A 17 15.24 -17.50 -4.43
C LEU A 17 15.55 -17.93 -5.87
N ARG A 18 14.81 -17.36 -6.82
CA ARG A 18 15.10 -17.51 -8.24
C ARG A 18 16.44 -16.83 -8.58
N PRO A 19 17.15 -17.20 -9.65
CA PRO A 19 18.41 -16.55 -10.02
C PRO A 19 18.33 -15.02 -10.11
N SER A 20 17.25 -14.47 -10.68
CA SER A 20 17.02 -13.03 -10.75
C SER A 20 16.81 -12.37 -9.39
N GLN A 21 16.17 -13.06 -8.45
CA GLN A 21 15.98 -12.57 -7.08
C GLN A 21 17.32 -12.61 -6.31
N SER A 22 18.09 -13.66 -6.45
CA SER A 22 19.43 -13.78 -5.86
C SER A 22 20.37 -12.68 -6.40
N ALA A 23 20.35 -12.46 -7.70
CA ALA A 23 21.12 -11.36 -8.32
C ALA A 23 20.70 -10.00 -7.79
N ALA A 24 19.39 -9.74 -7.64
CA ALA A 24 18.91 -8.49 -7.04
C ALA A 24 19.35 -8.37 -5.57
N THR A 25 19.30 -9.44 -4.80
CA THR A 25 19.71 -9.46 -3.38
C THR A 25 21.19 -9.14 -3.23
N SER A 26 22.07 -9.66 -4.09
CA SER A 26 23.51 -9.36 -4.06
C SER A 26 23.84 -7.87 -4.33
N ILE A 27 22.93 -7.14 -4.97
CA ILE A 27 23.03 -5.70 -5.18
C ILE A 27 22.41 -4.92 -4.00
N ILE A 28 21.28 -5.39 -3.48
CA ILE A 28 20.53 -4.73 -2.40
C ILE A 28 21.30 -4.75 -1.09
N LEU A 29 21.86 -5.90 -0.71
CA LEU A 29 22.49 -6.09 0.59
C LEU A 29 23.65 -5.09 0.83
N PRO A 30 24.64 -4.93 -0.06
CA PRO A 30 25.71 -3.95 0.13
C PRO A 30 25.20 -2.50 0.19
N GLN A 31 24.10 -2.19 -0.48
CA GLN A 31 23.52 -0.84 -0.42
C GLN A 31 22.88 -0.58 0.94
N LEU A 32 22.15 -1.54 1.49
CA LEU A 32 21.60 -1.46 2.85
C LEU A 32 22.71 -1.34 3.90
N GLU A 33 23.79 -2.11 3.77
CA GLU A 33 24.95 -2.05 4.68
C GLU A 33 25.65 -0.70 4.67
N ARG A 34 25.68 -0.02 3.52
CA ARG A 34 26.17 1.37 3.40
C ARG A 34 25.18 2.42 3.92
N GLY A 35 24.01 2.01 4.40
CA GLY A 35 23.00 2.91 4.93
C GLY A 35 22.13 3.60 3.87
N GLU A 36 22.08 3.07 2.64
CA GLU A 36 21.16 3.56 1.61
C GLU A 36 19.71 3.43 2.06
N LYS A 37 18.97 4.53 1.98
CA LYS A 37 17.59 4.62 2.44
C LYS A 37 16.56 4.48 1.31
N ARG A 38 17.00 4.54 0.06
CA ARG A 38 16.13 4.50 -1.12
C ARG A 38 16.69 3.51 -2.13
N LEU A 39 15.90 2.47 -2.40
CA LEU A 39 16.23 1.46 -3.39
C LEU A 39 15.12 1.42 -4.44
N HIS A 40 15.48 1.38 -5.70
CA HIS A 40 14.52 1.25 -6.80
C HIS A 40 14.77 -0.04 -7.55
N ILE A 41 13.79 -0.94 -7.52
CA ILE A 41 13.87 -2.26 -8.14
C ILE A 41 12.86 -2.35 -9.27
N VAL A 42 13.38 -2.46 -10.49
CA VAL A 42 12.57 -2.66 -11.71
C VAL A 42 12.72 -4.10 -12.16
N ALA A 43 11.60 -4.77 -12.37
CA ALA A 43 11.58 -6.14 -12.83
C ALA A 43 10.28 -6.43 -13.59
N PRO A 44 10.30 -7.30 -14.62
CA PRO A 44 9.12 -7.61 -15.43
C PRO A 44 8.00 -8.25 -14.61
N PRO A 45 6.75 -8.25 -15.10
CA PRO A 45 5.67 -9.02 -14.51
C PRO A 45 6.05 -10.49 -14.35
N GLY A 46 5.59 -11.14 -13.28
CA GLY A 46 5.89 -12.55 -13.02
C GLY A 46 7.30 -12.87 -12.49
N SER A 47 8.20 -11.89 -12.38
CA SER A 47 9.56 -12.08 -11.85
C SER A 47 9.63 -12.43 -10.35
N GLY A 48 8.51 -12.34 -9.63
CA GLY A 48 8.46 -12.63 -8.20
C GLY A 48 8.85 -11.46 -7.31
N LYS A 49 8.59 -10.21 -7.73
CA LYS A 49 8.85 -8.98 -6.95
C LYS A 49 8.31 -9.03 -5.52
N THR A 50 7.11 -9.58 -5.35
CA THR A 50 6.47 -9.70 -4.02
C THR A 50 7.29 -10.60 -3.09
N ILE A 51 7.79 -11.73 -3.58
CA ILE A 51 8.66 -12.64 -2.81
C ILE A 51 9.99 -11.95 -2.49
N LEU A 52 10.59 -11.25 -3.45
CA LEU A 52 11.82 -10.49 -3.21
C LEU A 52 11.60 -9.41 -2.13
N GLY A 53 10.51 -8.65 -2.21
CA GLY A 53 10.18 -7.63 -1.21
C GLY A 53 9.95 -8.22 0.18
N LEU A 54 9.25 -9.35 0.29
CA LEU A 54 9.05 -10.06 1.55
C LEU A 54 10.38 -10.62 2.09
N TYR A 55 11.26 -11.13 1.22
CA TYR A 55 12.60 -11.57 1.59
C TYR A 55 13.44 -10.41 2.15
N VAL A 56 13.46 -9.28 1.45
CA VAL A 56 14.16 -8.08 1.93
C VAL A 56 13.64 -7.66 3.30
N TRP A 57 12.34 -7.67 3.50
CA TRP A 57 11.73 -7.36 4.79
C TRP A 57 12.11 -8.36 5.88
N ALA A 58 11.94 -9.65 5.64
CA ALA A 58 12.05 -10.70 6.65
C ALA A 58 13.50 -11.05 7.01
N ASP A 59 14.40 -11.04 6.03
CA ASP A 59 15.77 -11.53 6.19
C ASP A 59 16.82 -10.43 6.24
N LEU A 60 16.62 -9.32 5.51
CA LEU A 60 17.62 -8.25 5.43
C LEU A 60 17.30 -7.07 6.35
N VAL A 61 16.12 -6.49 6.24
CA VAL A 61 15.76 -5.26 6.98
C VAL A 61 15.34 -5.56 8.41
N ARG A 62 14.50 -6.56 8.61
CA ARG A 62 14.01 -7.03 9.92
C ARG A 62 13.45 -5.92 10.81
N LYS A 63 12.67 -5.02 10.24
CA LYS A 63 11.99 -3.92 10.93
C LYS A 63 10.52 -3.89 10.52
N PRO A 64 9.63 -3.33 11.36
CA PRO A 64 8.25 -3.09 10.95
C PRO A 64 8.21 -2.34 9.62
N ALA A 65 7.35 -2.80 8.71
CA ALA A 65 7.27 -2.27 7.35
C ALA A 65 5.83 -2.00 6.93
N LEU A 66 5.67 -0.95 6.15
CA LEU A 66 4.44 -0.59 5.46
C LEU A 66 4.61 -0.87 3.97
N VAL A 67 3.69 -1.62 3.42
CA VAL A 67 3.58 -1.86 1.97
C VAL A 67 2.37 -1.13 1.44
N LEU A 68 2.59 -0.26 0.46
CA LEU A 68 1.53 0.47 -0.24
C LEU A 68 1.33 -0.13 -1.63
N SER A 69 0.12 -0.56 -1.89
CA SER A 69 -0.28 -1.21 -3.14
C SER A 69 -1.25 -0.36 -3.94
N PRO A 70 -1.20 -0.39 -5.28
CA PRO A 70 -2.10 0.39 -6.12
C PRO A 70 -3.56 -0.09 -6.04
N ASN A 71 -3.78 -1.34 -5.68
CA ASN A 71 -5.12 -1.93 -5.56
C ASN A 71 -5.13 -3.12 -4.60
N SER A 72 -6.33 -3.61 -4.27
CA SER A 72 -6.54 -4.73 -3.35
C SER A 72 -6.00 -6.07 -3.86
N ALA A 73 -5.97 -6.29 -5.17
CA ALA A 73 -5.42 -7.52 -5.75
C ALA A 73 -3.90 -7.63 -5.52
N ILE A 74 -3.17 -6.54 -5.68
CA ILE A 74 -1.74 -6.48 -5.36
C ILE A 74 -1.52 -6.56 -3.84
N GLN A 75 -2.36 -5.87 -3.05
CA GLN A 75 -2.31 -5.97 -1.59
C GLN A 75 -2.44 -7.43 -1.11
N ALA A 76 -3.40 -8.18 -1.66
CA ALA A 76 -3.62 -9.59 -1.31
C ALA A 76 -2.42 -10.49 -1.63
N GLN A 77 -1.62 -10.17 -2.65
CA GLN A 77 -0.42 -10.94 -2.98
C GLN A 77 0.63 -10.91 -1.86
N TRP A 78 0.75 -9.81 -1.14
CA TRP A 78 1.68 -9.68 -0.02
C TRP A 78 1.30 -10.58 1.16
N THR A 79 0.01 -10.67 1.46
CA THR A 79 -0.49 -11.51 2.54
C THR A 79 -0.54 -12.99 2.17
N ALA A 80 -0.82 -13.33 0.90
CA ALA A 80 -0.92 -14.72 0.43
C ALA A 80 0.43 -15.46 0.41
N ARG A 81 1.56 -14.75 0.31
CA ARG A 81 2.90 -15.35 0.21
C ARG A 81 3.62 -15.54 1.55
N THR A 82 2.99 -15.16 2.64
CA THR A 82 3.58 -15.21 3.98
C THR A 82 3.82 -16.60 4.52
N SER A 83 3.13 -17.61 4.01
CA SER A 83 3.40 -19.04 4.33
C SER A 83 4.83 -19.49 4.01
N LEU A 84 5.54 -18.77 3.14
CA LEU A 84 6.96 -19.03 2.81
C LEU A 84 7.94 -18.44 3.85
N PHE A 85 7.46 -17.89 4.96
CA PHE A 85 8.27 -17.16 5.91
C PHE A 85 8.20 -17.68 7.35
N ASN A 86 7.87 -18.95 7.54
CA ASN A 86 7.76 -19.58 8.86
C ASN A 86 6.90 -18.79 9.85
N LEU A 87 5.77 -18.26 9.37
CA LEU A 87 4.84 -17.53 10.20
C LEU A 87 3.81 -18.49 10.79
N ASP A 88 3.97 -18.84 12.06
CA ASP A 88 3.08 -19.74 12.79
C ASP A 88 1.66 -19.15 12.94
N SER A 89 1.54 -17.84 12.91
CA SER A 89 0.27 -17.11 12.96
C SER A 89 0.41 -15.80 12.18
N LYS A 90 0.04 -15.83 10.90
CA LYS A 90 0.11 -14.64 10.04
C LYS A 90 -0.72 -13.47 10.57
N ASP A 91 -1.84 -13.76 11.22
CA ASP A 91 -2.76 -12.72 11.73
C ASP A 91 -2.15 -11.88 12.86
N LYS A 92 -1.12 -12.39 13.52
CA LYS A 92 -0.38 -11.67 14.57
C LYS A 92 0.69 -10.74 14.01
N PHE A 93 1.25 -11.07 12.84
CA PHE A 93 2.42 -10.38 12.29
C PHE A 93 2.08 -9.51 11.09
N ILE A 94 0.98 -9.80 10.39
CA ILE A 94 0.58 -9.15 9.16
C ILE A 94 -0.80 -8.53 9.33
N SER A 95 -0.90 -7.27 8.97
CA SER A 95 -2.14 -6.51 9.05
C SER A 95 -2.50 -5.86 7.71
N THR A 96 -3.79 -5.74 7.47
CA THR A 96 -4.37 -4.90 6.41
C THR A 96 -5.20 -3.75 6.99
N ASP A 97 -5.20 -3.60 8.32
CA ASP A 97 -5.94 -2.57 9.04
C ASP A 97 -4.96 -1.46 9.47
N PRO A 98 -5.13 -0.22 8.99
CA PRO A 98 -4.27 0.90 9.36
C PRO A 98 -4.36 1.27 10.87
N LYS A 99 -5.46 0.88 11.53
CA LYS A 99 -5.68 1.13 12.97
C LYS A 99 -4.99 0.09 13.85
N LYS A 100 -4.61 -1.05 13.27
CA LYS A 100 -3.96 -2.16 13.99
C LYS A 100 -2.74 -2.63 13.19
N PRO A 101 -1.66 -1.83 13.14
CA PRO A 101 -0.48 -2.19 12.36
C PRO A 101 0.19 -3.45 12.91
N GLY A 102 0.69 -4.29 12.00
CA GLY A 102 1.50 -5.47 12.29
C GLY A 102 2.99 -5.20 12.03
N LEU A 103 3.82 -6.24 12.11
CA LEU A 103 5.21 -6.16 11.64
C LEU A 103 5.28 -5.89 10.13
N LEU A 104 4.35 -6.43 9.37
CA LEU A 104 4.09 -6.05 7.99
C LEU A 104 2.66 -5.54 7.90
N THR A 105 2.50 -4.28 7.51
CA THR A 105 1.18 -3.69 7.26
C THR A 105 1.05 -3.45 5.76
N SER A 106 0.10 -4.12 5.13
CA SER A 106 -0.16 -3.99 3.69
C SER A 106 -1.45 -3.23 3.45
N LEU A 107 -1.34 -2.04 2.88
CA LEU A 107 -2.46 -1.15 2.60
C LEU A 107 -2.53 -0.80 1.11
N THR A 108 -3.67 -0.32 0.66
CA THR A 108 -3.78 0.34 -0.65
C THR A 108 -3.52 1.84 -0.50
N TYR A 109 -3.11 2.52 -1.57
CA TYR A 109 -3.00 3.98 -1.56
C TYR A 109 -4.33 4.64 -1.15
N GLN A 110 -5.45 4.11 -1.64
CA GLN A 110 -6.78 4.62 -1.31
C GLN A 110 -7.13 4.52 0.17
N SER A 111 -6.65 3.49 0.87
CA SER A 111 -6.96 3.31 2.30
C SER A 111 -6.25 4.30 3.22
N ILE A 112 -5.20 4.97 2.74
CA ILE A 112 -4.46 5.99 3.50
C ILE A 112 -4.73 7.41 3.02
N THR A 113 -5.27 7.56 1.80
CA THR A 113 -5.76 8.85 1.29
C THR A 113 -7.22 9.01 1.73
N MET A 114 -7.45 9.28 3.00
CA MET A 114 -8.75 9.74 3.43
C MET A 114 -8.90 11.22 3.05
N PRO A 115 -10.01 11.62 2.41
CA PRO A 115 -10.39 13.02 2.39
C PRO A 115 -10.47 13.48 3.85
N ARG A 116 -9.68 14.48 4.23
CA ARG A 116 -9.92 15.17 5.50
C ARG A 116 -11.28 15.84 5.36
N HIS A 117 -12.28 15.31 6.02
CA HIS A 117 -13.51 16.04 6.24
C HIS A 117 -13.13 17.33 6.99
N GLY A 118 -13.26 18.48 6.32
CA GLY A 118 -13.01 19.82 6.89
C GLY A 118 -11.65 20.46 6.58
N GLY A 119 -10.93 20.07 5.55
CA GLY A 119 -9.77 20.81 5.04
C GLY A 119 -10.19 21.69 3.87
N GLU A 120 -10.32 23.01 4.08
CA GLU A 120 -10.84 24.00 3.12
C GLU A 120 -10.21 23.96 1.70
N GLY A 121 -9.02 23.43 1.52
CA GLY A 121 -8.35 23.40 0.21
C GLY A 121 -8.49 22.07 -0.56
N PHE A 122 -8.84 20.94 0.08
CA PHE A 122 -8.96 19.66 -0.60
C PHE A 122 -10.35 19.49 -1.22
N ASP A 123 -11.37 20.02 -0.57
CA ASP A 123 -12.74 19.99 -1.08
C ASP A 123 -12.87 20.85 -2.34
N GLU A 124 -12.17 21.99 -2.41
CA GLU A 124 -12.14 22.84 -3.61
C GLU A 124 -11.50 22.14 -4.81
N ILE A 125 -10.33 21.51 -4.63
CA ILE A 125 -9.64 20.80 -5.72
C ILE A 125 -10.46 19.59 -6.17
N ALA A 126 -11.05 18.84 -5.24
CA ALA A 126 -11.89 17.69 -5.56
C ALA A 126 -13.17 18.11 -6.30
N LEU A 127 -13.79 19.19 -5.88
CA LEU A 127 -14.96 19.78 -6.56
C LEU A 127 -14.60 20.29 -7.95
N GLN A 128 -13.46 20.96 -8.10
CA GLN A 128 -12.99 21.44 -9.38
C GLN A 128 -12.75 20.28 -10.36
N LEU A 129 -12.01 19.24 -9.95
CA LEU A 129 -11.74 18.05 -10.77
C LEU A 129 -13.04 17.33 -11.14
N TRP A 130 -14.00 17.28 -10.24
CA TRP A 130 -15.30 16.67 -10.51
C TRP A 130 -16.12 17.51 -11.49
N THR A 131 -16.12 18.84 -11.34
CA THR A 131 -16.74 19.78 -12.28
C THR A 131 -16.17 19.62 -13.68
N GLU A 132 -14.85 19.63 -13.82
CA GLU A 132 -14.16 19.41 -15.09
C GLU A 132 -14.54 18.06 -15.73
N LYS A 133 -14.69 17.02 -14.93
CA LYS A 133 -15.11 15.70 -15.39
C LYS A 133 -16.55 15.68 -15.85
N LEU A 134 -17.49 16.33 -15.15
CA LEU A 134 -18.90 16.42 -15.57
C LEU A 134 -19.06 17.12 -16.92
N ILE A 135 -18.27 18.16 -17.16
CA ILE A 135 -18.23 18.86 -18.43
C ILE A 135 -17.62 17.98 -19.53
N ALA A 136 -16.50 17.31 -19.25
CA ALA A 136 -15.82 16.42 -20.19
C ALA A 136 -16.67 15.22 -20.61
N ASP A 137 -17.46 14.68 -19.67
CA ASP A 137 -18.37 13.54 -19.91
C ASP A 137 -19.71 13.98 -20.54
N GLY A 138 -19.92 15.29 -20.80
CA GLY A 138 -21.14 15.85 -21.37
C GLY A 138 -22.36 15.77 -20.45
N GLN A 139 -22.13 15.69 -19.14
CA GLN A 139 -23.18 15.65 -18.12
C GLN A 139 -23.54 17.05 -17.61
N ALA A 140 -22.70 18.03 -17.89
CA ALA A 140 -22.95 19.45 -17.66
C ALA A 140 -22.40 20.27 -18.85
N ASP A 141 -23.11 21.33 -19.22
CA ASP A 141 -22.73 22.16 -20.36
C ASP A 141 -21.64 23.17 -20.01
N ASP A 142 -21.62 23.61 -18.75
CA ASP A 142 -20.68 24.61 -18.21
C ASP A 142 -20.46 24.44 -16.69
N TYR A 143 -19.65 25.30 -16.10
CA TYR A 143 -19.33 25.27 -14.66
C TYR A 143 -20.56 25.57 -13.78
N GLU A 144 -21.46 26.45 -14.21
CA GLU A 144 -22.64 26.82 -13.43
C GLU A 144 -23.63 25.66 -13.35
N SER A 145 -23.87 24.96 -14.45
CA SER A 145 -24.70 23.76 -14.49
C SER A 145 -24.09 22.59 -13.72
N ALA A 146 -22.77 22.43 -13.71
CA ALA A 146 -22.07 21.41 -12.95
C ALA A 146 -22.16 21.67 -11.43
N GLU A 147 -22.03 22.92 -10.98
CA GLU A 147 -22.21 23.31 -9.58
C GLU A 147 -23.66 23.11 -9.11
N ALA A 148 -24.64 23.49 -9.93
CA ALA A 148 -26.05 23.25 -9.63
C ALA A 148 -26.36 21.75 -9.45
N TRP A 149 -25.76 20.91 -10.26
CA TRP A 149 -25.89 19.46 -10.17
C TRP A 149 -25.28 18.90 -8.87
N GLN A 150 -24.12 19.40 -8.46
CA GLN A 150 -23.44 19.04 -7.22
C GLN A 150 -24.26 19.43 -5.98
N VAL A 151 -24.89 20.60 -5.98
CA VAL A 151 -25.77 21.04 -4.90
C VAL A 151 -27.00 20.13 -4.79
N SER A 152 -27.60 19.77 -5.92
CA SER A 152 -28.79 18.90 -5.94
C SER A 152 -28.49 17.50 -5.38
N LEU A 153 -27.28 16.97 -5.55
CA LEU A 153 -26.88 15.70 -4.98
C LEU A 153 -26.59 15.78 -3.48
N LYS A 154 -26.08 16.91 -2.99
CA LYS A 154 -25.90 17.13 -1.54
C LYS A 154 -27.24 17.15 -0.81
N ASP A 155 -28.22 17.79 -1.39
CA ASP A 155 -29.56 17.89 -0.81
C ASP A 155 -30.34 16.57 -0.85
N SER A 156 -30.03 15.69 -1.83
CA SER A 156 -30.66 14.37 -1.96
C SER A 156 -30.02 13.29 -1.10
N ASN A 157 -28.84 13.52 -0.52
CA ASN A 157 -28.13 12.54 0.32
C ASN A 157 -27.48 13.22 1.54
N PRO A 158 -28.23 13.61 2.57
CA PRO A 158 -27.78 14.37 3.73
C PRO A 158 -26.94 13.61 4.76
N ASN A 159 -26.32 12.46 4.40
CA ASN A 159 -25.44 11.68 5.28
C ASN A 159 -24.02 11.57 4.74
#